data_c2f56897c2eabcaa82aedb518f768e1a
#
_entry.id   c2f56897c2eabcaa82aedb518f768e1a
#
_cell.length_a   1.000
_cell.length_b   1.000
_cell.length_c   1.000
_cell.angle_alpha   90.00
_cell.angle_beta   90.00
_cell.angle_gamma   90.00
#
_symmetry.space_group_name_H-M   'P 1'
#
loop_
_entity.id
_entity.type
_entity.pdbx_description
1 polymer ?
#
loop_
_entity_poly.entity_id
_entity_poly.type
_entity_poly.pdbx_seq_one_letter_code
_entity_poly.pdbx_strand_id
1 'polypeptide(L)'
;MKNLLFITWDGPQTSYMEGLFMPIFQEIAKTSDVKFHVLQFTWADENKISETKSAADKMGITYSALSILRKPNVSVGSLLTVLTSSNKIKNYIQENNIDVVMPRSTFPAMIVNKIKNRHFKIIFDADGLPIEERIDFSGLQKDSFQYKLMKSAETKMLKNADAVITRSQKAIGVHINNIGNENRNKFSVVFNGRDKNLFKLNSNSRVEARKELGLENEFLFVYAGSLGTQYCFPEMLEIFKNHTKANNSKFLILTGNTEFAEQKIPNELKSSVILKSVKSDEVPYYLNAGDAAFALRQPSFSMQGVAPIKLGEYLLCGLPVIASKGIGDTGDILKNFEECYLYDHSIGLQSQSKLIINFLEKAIFADKSRIADKAKDYFSLEAAADSYIKILNII
;
A
#
# COMPACT_ATOMS: atom_id res chain seq x y z
N MET A 1 10.61 -5.78 -27.62
CA MET A 1 10.49 -6.03 -26.15
C MET A 1 11.30 -4.98 -25.43
N LYS A 2 10.66 -4.17 -24.56
CA LYS A 2 11.34 -3.17 -23.72
C LYS A 2 11.82 -3.81 -22.42
N ASN A 3 13.08 -3.56 -22.02
CA ASN A 3 13.60 -3.98 -20.72
C ASN A 3 13.41 -2.85 -19.71
N LEU A 4 12.62 -3.08 -18.65
CA LEU A 4 12.35 -2.12 -17.60
C LEU A 4 13.02 -2.54 -16.29
N LEU A 5 13.82 -1.64 -15.71
CA LEU A 5 14.46 -1.82 -14.41
C LEU A 5 13.71 -1.06 -13.31
N PHE A 6 13.02 -1.79 -12.44
CA PHE A 6 12.45 -1.25 -11.21
C PHE A 6 13.50 -1.27 -10.10
N ILE A 7 13.72 -0.11 -9.47
CA ILE A 7 14.70 0.05 -8.39
C ILE A 7 13.97 0.43 -7.12
N THR A 8 14.09 -0.38 -6.08
CA THR A 8 13.44 -0.17 -4.80
C THR A 8 14.41 -0.20 -3.62
N TRP A 9 13.94 0.25 -2.45
CA TRP A 9 14.71 0.34 -1.21
C TRP A 9 13.82 -0.11 -0.05
N ASP A 10 13.91 -1.41 0.31
CA ASP A 10 12.99 -2.02 1.26
C ASP A 10 13.71 -2.88 2.29
N GLY A 11 13.16 -2.92 3.50
CA GLY A 11 13.64 -3.79 4.57
C GLY A 11 13.07 -5.21 4.53
N PRO A 12 13.62 -6.13 5.33
CA PRO A 12 13.15 -7.52 5.39
C PRO A 12 11.73 -7.67 5.95
N GLN A 13 11.23 -6.64 6.65
CA GLN A 13 9.90 -6.66 7.28
C GLN A 13 8.77 -6.43 6.29
N THR A 14 9.09 -6.03 5.05
CA THR A 14 8.07 -5.77 4.02
C THR A 14 8.00 -6.94 3.04
N SER A 15 6.80 -7.24 2.58
CA SER A 15 6.53 -8.19 1.49
C SER A 15 6.00 -7.49 0.23
N TYR A 16 6.32 -6.19 0.08
CA TYR A 16 5.81 -5.42 -1.07
C TYR A 16 6.26 -5.96 -2.41
N MET A 17 7.47 -6.53 -2.49
CA MET A 17 7.95 -7.10 -3.75
C MET A 17 7.10 -8.29 -4.17
N GLU A 18 6.99 -9.29 -3.31
CA GLU A 18 6.30 -10.55 -3.59
C GLU A 18 4.76 -10.37 -3.62
N GLY A 19 4.24 -9.54 -2.73
CA GLY A 19 2.80 -9.39 -2.50
C GLY A 19 2.13 -8.27 -3.29
N LEU A 20 2.88 -7.37 -3.93
CA LEU A 20 2.29 -6.22 -4.64
C LEU A 20 2.96 -5.99 -6.00
N PHE A 21 4.26 -5.67 -6.05
CA PHE A 21 4.89 -5.19 -7.29
C PHE A 21 5.09 -6.31 -8.32
N MET A 22 5.67 -7.43 -7.93
CA MET A 22 5.91 -8.55 -8.85
C MET A 22 4.62 -9.12 -9.48
N PRO A 23 3.52 -9.31 -8.73
CA PRO A 23 2.24 -9.70 -9.33
C PRO A 23 1.72 -8.68 -10.37
N ILE A 24 1.85 -7.37 -10.11
CA ILE A 24 1.47 -6.33 -11.08
C ILE A 24 2.38 -6.41 -12.31
N PHE A 25 3.69 -6.56 -12.15
CA PHE A 25 4.63 -6.66 -13.26
C PHE A 25 4.39 -7.91 -14.11
N GLN A 26 4.06 -9.04 -13.47
CA GLN A 26 3.65 -10.26 -14.17
C GLN A 26 2.38 -10.02 -14.99
N GLU A 27 1.39 -9.31 -14.43
CA GLU A 27 0.14 -9.00 -15.13
C GLU A 27 0.39 -8.08 -16.34
N ILE A 28 1.23 -7.04 -16.19
CA ILE A 28 1.65 -6.16 -17.28
C ILE A 28 2.33 -6.98 -18.39
N ALA A 29 3.22 -7.90 -18.04
CA ALA A 29 3.97 -8.70 -19.01
C ALA A 29 3.09 -9.66 -19.83
N LYS A 30 1.88 -10.01 -19.37
CA LYS A 30 0.93 -10.84 -20.14
C LYS A 30 0.35 -10.10 -21.36
N THR A 31 0.22 -8.78 -21.26
CA THR A 31 -0.50 -7.96 -22.25
C THR A 31 0.37 -6.90 -22.92
N SER A 32 1.64 -6.80 -22.51
CA SER A 32 2.61 -5.84 -23.07
C SER A 32 3.94 -6.50 -23.39
N ASP A 33 4.69 -5.94 -24.33
CA ASP A 33 6.03 -6.42 -24.70
C ASP A 33 7.13 -5.81 -23.79
N VAL A 34 6.96 -6.00 -22.47
CA VAL A 34 7.88 -5.49 -21.45
C VAL A 34 8.44 -6.63 -20.61
N LYS A 35 9.77 -6.68 -20.48
CA LYS A 35 10.48 -7.57 -19.56
C LYS A 35 10.91 -6.78 -18.32
N PHE A 36 10.54 -7.28 -17.15
CA PHE A 36 10.86 -6.62 -15.88
C PHE A 36 12.14 -7.16 -15.26
N HIS A 37 12.97 -6.21 -14.83
CA HIS A 37 14.11 -6.41 -13.96
C HIS A 37 13.85 -5.67 -12.63
N VAL A 38 14.17 -6.31 -11.52
CA VAL A 38 14.06 -5.72 -10.18
C VAL A 38 15.44 -5.66 -9.56
N LEU A 39 15.84 -4.47 -9.12
CA LEU A 39 17.04 -4.24 -8.34
C LEU A 39 16.64 -3.69 -6.97
N GLN A 40 16.67 -4.56 -5.98
CA GLN A 40 16.26 -4.22 -4.62
C GLN A 40 17.47 -3.88 -3.75
N PHE A 41 17.51 -2.66 -3.22
CA PHE A 41 18.40 -2.32 -2.11
C PHE A 41 17.75 -2.81 -0.83
N THR A 42 18.46 -3.67 -0.07
CA THR A 42 17.91 -4.28 1.13
C THR A 42 19.00 -4.58 2.17
N TRP A 43 18.58 -4.79 3.42
CA TRP A 43 19.40 -5.33 4.50
C TRP A 43 18.84 -6.69 4.99
N ALA A 44 18.07 -7.34 4.15
CA ALA A 44 17.57 -8.69 4.39
C ALA A 44 18.74 -9.69 4.43
N ASP A 45 18.54 -10.79 5.14
CA ASP A 45 19.45 -11.93 5.13
C ASP A 45 19.35 -12.73 3.80
N GLU A 46 20.26 -13.66 3.63
CA GLU A 46 20.34 -14.49 2.42
C GLU A 46 19.09 -15.36 2.22
N ASN A 47 18.45 -15.80 3.29
CA ASN A 47 17.23 -16.62 3.22
C ASN A 47 16.09 -15.79 2.62
N LYS A 48 15.84 -14.59 3.16
CA LYS A 48 14.80 -13.69 2.64
C LYS A 48 15.07 -13.27 1.20
N ILE A 49 16.33 -12.99 0.85
CA ILE A 49 16.73 -12.67 -0.53
C ILE A 49 16.46 -13.86 -1.47
N SER A 50 16.78 -15.08 -1.04
CA SER A 50 16.55 -16.29 -1.82
C SER A 50 15.05 -16.57 -2.02
N GLU A 51 14.22 -16.37 -1.00
CA GLU A 51 12.76 -16.48 -1.10
C GLU A 51 12.20 -15.48 -2.11
N THR A 52 12.61 -14.19 -2.02
CA THR A 52 12.18 -13.14 -2.94
C THR A 52 12.62 -13.45 -4.37
N LYS A 53 13.85 -13.96 -4.56
CA LYS A 53 14.35 -14.39 -5.86
C LYS A 53 13.55 -15.55 -6.43
N SER A 54 13.26 -16.56 -5.62
CA SER A 54 12.43 -17.70 -6.05
C SER A 54 11.04 -17.27 -6.48
N ALA A 55 10.44 -16.29 -5.78
CA ALA A 55 9.15 -15.71 -6.18
C ALA A 55 9.26 -14.97 -7.51
N ALA A 56 10.32 -14.17 -7.71
CA ALA A 56 10.56 -13.46 -8.97
C ALA A 56 10.74 -14.41 -10.16
N ASP A 57 11.54 -15.46 -9.99
CA ASP A 57 11.81 -16.47 -11.02
C ASP A 57 10.51 -17.16 -11.48
N LYS A 58 9.61 -17.49 -10.54
CA LYS A 58 8.28 -18.05 -10.84
C LYS A 58 7.39 -17.11 -11.65
N MET A 59 7.60 -15.81 -11.53
CA MET A 59 6.85 -14.78 -12.24
C MET A 59 7.55 -14.29 -13.52
N GLY A 60 8.68 -14.88 -13.90
CA GLY A 60 9.45 -14.49 -15.08
C GLY A 60 10.19 -13.15 -14.95
N ILE A 61 10.46 -12.71 -13.72
CA ILE A 61 11.09 -11.43 -13.40
C ILE A 61 12.56 -11.65 -13.03
N THR A 62 13.46 -10.91 -13.66
CA THR A 62 14.89 -10.93 -13.30
C THR A 62 15.09 -10.14 -12.00
N TYR A 63 15.54 -10.80 -10.92
CA TYR A 63 15.73 -10.16 -9.62
C TYR A 63 17.19 -10.14 -9.20
N SER A 64 17.63 -9.02 -8.64
CA SER A 64 18.93 -8.84 -8.01
C SER A 64 18.80 -8.01 -6.73
N ALA A 65 19.57 -8.36 -5.70
CA ALA A 65 19.62 -7.62 -4.44
C ALA A 65 20.98 -6.91 -4.29
N LEU A 66 20.97 -5.70 -3.74
CA LEU A 66 22.15 -4.95 -3.32
C LEU A 66 22.04 -4.61 -1.83
N SER A 67 23.11 -4.89 -1.09
CA SER A 67 23.15 -4.63 0.35
C SER A 67 23.21 -3.14 0.67
N ILE A 68 22.40 -2.71 1.63
CA ILE A 68 22.43 -1.38 2.22
C ILE A 68 23.42 -1.38 3.37
N LEU A 69 24.39 -0.47 3.34
CA LEU A 69 25.29 -0.23 4.46
C LEU A 69 24.51 0.35 5.65
N ARG A 70 24.77 -0.15 6.85
CA ARG A 70 24.10 0.30 8.08
C ARG A 70 25.07 0.79 9.16
N LYS A 71 26.38 0.67 8.90
CA LYS A 71 27.45 1.16 9.78
C LYS A 71 28.01 2.49 9.27
N PRO A 72 28.48 3.41 10.14
CA PRO A 72 28.47 3.33 11.62
C PRO A 72 27.07 3.46 12.22
N ASN A 73 26.11 4.09 11.52
CA ASN A 73 24.70 4.14 11.84
C ASN A 73 23.85 4.09 10.56
N VAL A 74 22.53 3.90 10.72
CA VAL A 74 21.62 3.69 9.59
C VAL A 74 21.62 4.86 8.60
N SER A 75 21.63 6.10 9.07
CA SER A 75 21.57 7.30 8.22
C SER A 75 22.86 7.46 7.41
N VAL A 76 24.02 7.33 8.04
CA VAL A 76 25.33 7.44 7.38
C VAL A 76 25.54 6.27 6.40
N GLY A 77 25.23 5.04 6.82
CA GLY A 77 25.35 3.87 5.95
C GLY A 77 24.45 3.97 4.73
N SER A 78 23.20 4.43 4.89
CA SER A 78 22.28 4.67 3.78
C SER A 78 22.82 5.73 2.81
N LEU A 79 23.37 6.83 3.34
CA LEU A 79 23.97 7.88 2.54
C LEU A 79 25.19 7.37 1.76
N LEU A 80 26.07 6.59 2.39
CA LEU A 80 27.21 5.96 1.72
C LEU A 80 26.76 5.02 0.61
N THR A 81 25.73 4.21 0.85
CA THR A 81 25.13 3.34 -0.18
C THR A 81 24.64 4.17 -1.37
N VAL A 82 23.90 5.25 -1.13
CA VAL A 82 23.44 6.19 -2.17
C VAL A 82 24.61 6.81 -2.93
N LEU A 83 25.71 7.14 -2.24
CA LEU A 83 26.87 7.78 -2.86
C LEU A 83 27.68 6.83 -3.77
N THR A 84 27.74 5.56 -3.43
CA THR A 84 28.59 4.56 -4.09
C THR A 84 27.88 3.68 -5.12
N SER A 85 26.53 3.68 -5.16
CA SER A 85 25.77 2.71 -5.96
C SER A 85 25.50 3.14 -7.40
N SER A 86 25.73 4.39 -7.79
CA SER A 86 25.40 4.87 -9.14
C SER A 86 26.12 4.11 -10.26
N ASN A 87 27.38 3.75 -10.06
CA ASN A 87 28.14 2.97 -11.05
C ASN A 87 27.62 1.52 -11.15
N LYS A 88 27.20 0.91 -10.03
CA LYS A 88 26.59 -0.44 -10.04
C LYS A 88 25.31 -0.46 -10.86
N ILE A 89 24.44 0.55 -10.67
CA ILE A 89 23.21 0.68 -11.45
C ILE A 89 23.54 0.94 -12.92
N LYS A 90 24.49 1.82 -13.22
CA LYS A 90 24.91 2.10 -14.60
C LYS A 90 25.40 0.83 -15.31
N ASN A 91 26.24 0.03 -14.67
CA ASN A 91 26.72 -1.22 -15.22
C ASN A 91 25.57 -2.20 -15.48
N TYR A 92 24.67 -2.35 -14.48
CA TYR A 92 23.47 -3.21 -14.63
C TYR A 92 22.61 -2.80 -15.83
N ILE A 93 22.40 -1.49 -16.03
CA ILE A 93 21.66 -0.95 -17.18
C ILE A 93 22.32 -1.34 -18.50
N GLN A 94 23.64 -1.22 -18.59
CA GLN A 94 24.40 -1.56 -19.82
C GLN A 94 24.40 -3.06 -20.09
N GLU A 95 24.69 -3.89 -19.08
CA GLU A 95 24.78 -5.34 -19.17
C GLU A 95 23.43 -6.00 -19.57
N ASN A 96 22.31 -5.40 -19.16
CA ASN A 96 20.99 -5.93 -19.39
C ASN A 96 20.18 -5.16 -20.46
N ASN A 97 20.81 -4.22 -21.19
CA ASN A 97 20.18 -3.40 -22.23
C ASN A 97 18.86 -2.78 -21.74
N ILE A 98 18.89 -2.09 -20.60
CA ILE A 98 17.71 -1.49 -19.98
C ILE A 98 17.27 -0.25 -20.75
N ASP A 99 16.03 -0.24 -21.23
CA ASP A 99 15.41 0.86 -21.97
C ASP A 99 14.73 1.89 -21.05
N VAL A 100 14.16 1.38 -19.94
CA VAL A 100 13.41 2.20 -18.98
C VAL A 100 13.88 1.91 -17.57
N VAL A 101 14.17 2.96 -16.79
CA VAL A 101 14.50 2.85 -15.36
C VAL A 101 13.37 3.45 -14.54
N MET A 102 12.83 2.67 -13.59
CA MET A 102 11.76 3.08 -12.71
C MET A 102 12.24 3.10 -11.25
N PRO A 103 12.89 4.20 -10.80
CA PRO A 103 13.27 4.35 -9.40
C PRO A 103 12.01 4.64 -8.57
N ARG A 104 11.86 3.90 -7.45
CA ARG A 104 10.76 4.09 -6.50
C ARG A 104 11.22 4.84 -5.27
N SER A 105 10.51 5.94 -4.95
CA SER A 105 10.76 6.76 -3.76
C SER A 105 12.12 7.47 -3.76
N THR A 106 12.51 8.03 -2.63
CA THR A 106 13.59 9.03 -2.53
C THR A 106 15.00 8.48 -2.76
N PHE A 107 15.38 7.36 -2.11
CA PHE A 107 16.77 6.87 -2.18
C PHE A 107 17.14 6.34 -3.57
N PRO A 108 16.32 5.51 -4.24
CA PRO A 108 16.57 5.16 -5.64
C PRO A 108 16.63 6.38 -6.56
N ALA A 109 15.75 7.38 -6.35
CA ALA A 109 15.81 8.64 -7.11
C ALA A 109 17.13 9.39 -6.91
N MET A 110 17.65 9.43 -5.67
CA MET A 110 18.95 10.04 -5.37
C MET A 110 20.09 9.37 -6.14
N ILE A 111 20.07 8.04 -6.25
CA ILE A 111 21.12 7.29 -6.96
C ILE A 111 21.03 7.53 -8.47
N VAL A 112 19.82 7.40 -9.04
CA VAL A 112 19.58 7.56 -10.48
C VAL A 112 19.85 8.99 -10.95
N ASN A 113 19.57 10.01 -10.14
CA ASN A 113 19.89 11.41 -10.39
C ASN A 113 21.41 11.70 -10.62
N LYS A 114 22.30 10.77 -10.22
CA LYS A 114 23.75 10.89 -10.43
C LYS A 114 24.22 10.34 -11.76
N ILE A 115 23.41 9.55 -12.44
CA ILE A 115 23.76 8.96 -13.75
C ILE A 115 23.63 10.06 -14.80
N LYS A 116 24.78 10.47 -15.34
CA LYS A 116 24.87 11.46 -16.42
C LYS A 116 24.86 10.76 -17.80
N ASN A 117 24.47 11.49 -18.85
CA ASN A 117 24.49 11.02 -20.24
C ASN A 117 23.70 9.70 -20.41
N ARG A 118 22.46 9.70 -19.92
CA ARG A 118 21.56 8.54 -19.96
C ARG A 118 21.07 8.25 -21.39
N HIS A 119 21.00 6.97 -21.73
CA HIS A 119 20.41 6.48 -22.98
C HIS A 119 19.07 5.76 -22.73
N PHE A 120 18.51 5.87 -21.52
CA PHE A 120 17.28 5.25 -21.08
C PHE A 120 16.25 6.30 -20.66
N LYS A 121 15.00 5.92 -20.71
CA LYS A 121 13.86 6.73 -20.18
C LYS A 121 13.71 6.53 -18.68
N ILE A 122 13.13 7.49 -17.99
CA ILE A 122 12.84 7.40 -16.55
C ILE A 122 11.34 7.53 -16.31
N ILE A 123 10.76 6.53 -15.67
CA ILE A 123 9.46 6.61 -14.98
C ILE A 123 9.76 6.77 -13.49
N PHE A 124 9.53 7.93 -12.92
CA PHE A 124 9.70 8.09 -11.49
C PHE A 124 8.46 7.58 -10.74
N ASP A 125 8.60 6.47 -9.99
CA ASP A 125 7.57 6.05 -9.03
C ASP A 125 7.74 6.87 -7.75
N ALA A 126 7.03 8.00 -7.69
CA ALA A 126 7.04 8.88 -6.53
C ALA A 126 6.33 8.24 -5.33
N ASP A 127 5.62 7.10 -5.55
CA ASP A 127 4.79 6.42 -4.56
C ASP A 127 3.61 7.29 -4.12
N GLY A 128 3.73 7.94 -2.97
CA GLY A 128 2.83 8.98 -2.49
C GLY A 128 3.63 10.22 -2.10
N LEU A 129 3.68 10.51 -0.80
CA LEU A 129 4.41 11.61 -0.20
C LEU A 129 5.39 11.09 0.87
N PRO A 130 6.38 10.24 0.51
CA PRO A 130 7.19 9.50 1.48
C PRO A 130 8.08 10.38 2.36
N ILE A 131 8.48 11.57 1.91
CA ILE A 131 9.25 12.51 2.71
C ILE A 131 8.36 13.15 3.78
N GLU A 132 7.16 13.56 3.38
CA GLU A 132 6.13 14.13 4.24
C GLU A 132 5.64 13.09 5.27
N GLU A 133 5.54 11.82 4.90
CA GLU A 133 5.20 10.73 5.82
C GLU A 133 6.24 10.57 6.94
N ARG A 134 7.52 10.79 6.62
CA ARG A 134 8.57 10.81 7.65
C ARG A 134 8.46 12.00 8.59
N ILE A 135 7.95 13.14 8.14
CA ILE A 135 7.66 14.28 9.01
C ILE A 135 6.50 13.93 9.94
N ASP A 136 5.40 13.43 9.38
CA ASP A 136 4.18 13.18 10.12
C ASP A 136 4.31 12.04 11.16
N PHE A 137 5.11 10.99 10.85
CA PHE A 137 5.12 9.75 11.66
C PHE A 137 6.50 9.28 12.12
N SER A 138 7.60 9.84 11.61
CA SER A 138 8.96 9.38 11.93
C SER A 138 9.87 10.45 12.50
N GLY A 139 9.33 11.63 12.84
CA GLY A 139 10.05 12.69 13.51
C GLY A 139 11.06 13.44 12.64
N LEU A 140 11.02 13.33 11.31
CA LEU A 140 11.88 14.10 10.43
C LEU A 140 11.53 15.59 10.54
N GLN A 141 12.52 16.40 10.91
CA GLN A 141 12.32 17.85 11.02
C GLN A 141 12.39 18.51 9.64
N LYS A 142 11.38 19.33 9.31
CA LYS A 142 11.21 19.98 8.00
C LYS A 142 12.37 20.88 7.59
N ASP A 143 13.07 21.46 8.56
CA ASP A 143 14.22 22.36 8.31
C ASP A 143 15.57 21.66 8.38
N SER A 144 15.58 20.34 8.66
CA SER A 144 16.81 19.58 8.79
C SER A 144 17.56 19.47 7.45
N PHE A 145 18.88 19.31 7.53
CA PHE A 145 19.70 19.02 6.36
C PHE A 145 19.22 17.76 5.61
N GLN A 146 18.81 16.74 6.36
CA GLN A 146 18.32 15.49 5.78
C GLN A 146 17.03 15.73 4.96
N TYR A 147 16.08 16.50 5.47
CA TYR A 147 14.88 16.88 4.73
C TYR A 147 15.22 17.63 3.44
N LYS A 148 16.05 18.67 3.54
CA LYS A 148 16.47 19.50 2.38
C LYS A 148 17.15 18.67 1.30
N LEU A 149 18.02 17.73 1.70
CA LEU A 149 18.70 16.82 0.77
C LEU A 149 17.71 15.89 0.04
N MET A 150 16.81 15.26 0.78
CA MET A 150 15.80 14.37 0.19
C MET A 150 14.84 15.14 -0.71
N LYS A 151 14.36 16.31 -0.27
CA LYS A 151 13.43 17.13 -1.06
C LYS A 151 14.06 17.68 -2.33
N SER A 152 15.33 18.09 -2.27
CA SER A 152 16.08 18.48 -3.46
C SER A 152 16.21 17.33 -4.46
N ALA A 153 16.49 16.13 -3.99
CA ALA A 153 16.61 14.95 -4.85
C ALA A 153 15.27 14.55 -5.49
N GLU A 154 14.18 14.58 -4.71
CA GLU A 154 12.82 14.36 -5.21
C GLU A 154 12.46 15.39 -6.28
N THR A 155 12.61 16.69 -5.98
CA THR A 155 12.33 17.79 -6.91
C THR A 155 13.10 17.63 -8.22
N LYS A 156 14.38 17.28 -8.12
CA LYS A 156 15.22 17.04 -9.30
C LYS A 156 14.71 15.85 -10.12
N MET A 157 14.32 14.75 -9.47
CA MET A 157 13.80 13.58 -10.17
C MET A 157 12.45 13.88 -10.82
N LEU A 158 11.54 14.55 -10.12
CA LEU A 158 10.25 14.98 -10.65
C LEU A 158 10.40 15.83 -11.93
N LYS A 159 11.38 16.74 -11.98
CA LYS A 159 11.66 17.56 -13.15
C LYS A 159 12.30 16.79 -14.29
N ASN A 160 13.22 15.88 -14.00
CA ASN A 160 14.04 15.19 -14.99
C ASN A 160 13.42 13.89 -15.52
N ALA A 161 12.43 13.31 -14.87
CA ALA A 161 11.76 12.11 -15.32
C ALA A 161 10.97 12.37 -16.60
N ASP A 162 10.91 11.37 -17.48
CA ASP A 162 10.09 11.38 -18.69
C ASP A 162 8.59 11.20 -18.33
N ALA A 163 8.30 10.37 -17.30
CA ALA A 163 6.98 10.26 -16.67
C ALA A 163 7.10 10.11 -15.15
N VAL A 164 6.03 10.46 -14.44
CA VAL A 164 5.93 10.32 -12.98
C VAL A 164 4.65 9.58 -12.65
N ILE A 165 4.75 8.56 -11.82
CA ILE A 165 3.60 7.84 -11.28
C ILE A 165 3.47 8.06 -9.78
N THR A 166 2.24 8.12 -9.31
CA THR A 166 1.90 8.26 -7.89
C THR A 166 0.61 7.51 -7.59
N ARG A 167 0.19 7.47 -6.33
CA ARG A 167 -0.94 6.66 -5.87
C ARG A 167 -2.24 7.44 -5.73
N SER A 168 -2.22 8.78 -5.93
CA SER A 168 -3.42 9.61 -5.83
C SER A 168 -3.32 10.89 -6.66
N GLN A 169 -4.46 11.43 -7.08
CA GLN A 169 -4.56 12.75 -7.71
C GLN A 169 -4.13 13.87 -6.76
N LYS A 170 -4.39 13.70 -5.47
CA LYS A 170 -3.98 14.68 -4.45
C LYS A 170 -2.46 14.79 -4.34
N ALA A 171 -1.72 13.66 -4.41
CA ALA A 171 -0.26 13.70 -4.45
C ALA A 171 0.27 14.41 -5.70
N ILE A 172 -0.37 14.22 -6.86
CA ILE A 172 -0.03 14.99 -8.07
C ILE A 172 -0.12 16.49 -7.79
N GLY A 173 -1.23 16.95 -7.18
CA GLY A 173 -1.40 18.36 -6.81
C GLY A 173 -0.25 18.88 -5.92
N VAL A 174 0.15 18.11 -4.90
CA VAL A 174 1.27 18.47 -4.02
C VAL A 174 2.60 18.55 -4.78
N HIS A 175 2.89 17.58 -5.63
CA HIS A 175 4.13 17.58 -6.43
C HIS A 175 4.16 18.74 -7.44
N ILE A 176 3.06 19.00 -8.12
CA ILE A 176 2.93 20.12 -9.09
C ILE A 176 3.15 21.46 -8.41
N ASN A 177 2.62 21.67 -7.22
CA ASN A 177 2.86 22.89 -6.45
C ASN A 177 4.36 23.11 -6.14
N ASN A 178 5.16 22.04 -6.10
CA ASN A 178 6.58 22.12 -5.84
C ASN A 178 7.43 22.37 -7.09
N ILE A 179 6.99 21.89 -8.27
CA ILE A 179 7.84 21.89 -9.48
C ILE A 179 7.27 22.71 -10.64
N GLY A 180 6.06 23.24 -10.53
CA GLY A 180 5.38 24.03 -11.55
C GLY A 180 4.36 23.24 -12.38
N ASN A 181 3.30 23.93 -12.80
CA ASN A 181 2.14 23.33 -13.48
C ASN A 181 2.46 22.83 -14.90
N GLU A 182 3.50 23.36 -15.52
CA GLU A 182 4.02 22.93 -16.83
C GLU A 182 4.44 21.46 -16.85
N ASN A 183 4.69 20.86 -15.68
CA ASN A 183 5.08 19.46 -15.54
C ASN A 183 3.89 18.48 -15.39
N ARG A 184 2.64 18.99 -15.36
CA ARG A 184 1.46 18.15 -15.05
C ARG A 184 1.27 16.99 -16.02
N ASN A 185 1.57 17.16 -17.29
CA ASN A 185 1.39 16.14 -18.33
C ASN A 185 2.25 14.87 -18.12
N LYS A 186 3.28 14.96 -17.29
CA LYS A 186 4.13 13.80 -16.94
C LYS A 186 3.50 12.89 -15.90
N PHE A 187 2.49 13.34 -15.16
CA PHE A 187 1.96 12.65 -13.99
C PHE A 187 0.76 11.78 -14.34
N SER A 188 0.77 10.58 -13.75
CA SER A 188 -0.35 9.66 -13.80
C SER A 188 -0.55 8.97 -12.45
N VAL A 189 -1.79 8.63 -12.13
CA VAL A 189 -2.10 7.77 -10.98
C VAL A 189 -2.05 6.31 -11.43
N VAL A 190 -1.39 5.47 -10.62
CA VAL A 190 -1.40 4.02 -10.79
C VAL A 190 -1.99 3.34 -9.55
N PHE A 191 -2.65 2.21 -9.77
CA PHE A 191 -3.37 1.51 -8.71
C PHE A 191 -2.50 0.44 -8.04
N ASN A 192 -2.85 0.14 -6.79
CA ASN A 192 -2.33 -1.00 -6.04
C ASN A 192 -3.24 -2.20 -6.28
N GLY A 193 -2.88 -3.06 -7.24
CA GLY A 193 -3.67 -4.24 -7.58
C GLY A 193 -3.49 -5.40 -6.61
N ARG A 194 -4.56 -6.18 -6.46
CA ARG A 194 -4.56 -7.45 -5.73
C ARG A 194 -5.09 -8.57 -6.62
N ASP A 195 -4.60 -9.77 -6.40
CA ASP A 195 -5.10 -10.92 -7.14
C ASP A 195 -6.58 -11.20 -6.75
N LYS A 196 -7.49 -10.95 -7.71
CA LYS A 196 -8.93 -11.19 -7.55
C LYS A 196 -9.31 -12.68 -7.45
N ASN A 197 -8.38 -13.61 -7.71
CA ASN A 197 -8.60 -15.03 -7.49
C ASN A 197 -8.29 -15.41 -6.03
N LEU A 198 -7.39 -14.69 -5.40
CA LEU A 198 -7.05 -14.83 -3.98
C LEU A 198 -8.01 -14.02 -3.11
N PHE A 199 -8.12 -12.70 -3.38
CA PHE A 199 -9.05 -11.81 -2.70
C PHE A 199 -10.39 -11.78 -3.46
N LYS A 200 -11.32 -12.61 -3.02
CA LYS A 200 -12.65 -12.74 -3.64
C LYS A 200 -13.71 -13.09 -2.60
N LEU A 201 -14.94 -12.78 -2.91
CA LEU A 201 -16.08 -13.28 -2.14
C LEU A 201 -16.15 -14.81 -2.27
N ASN A 202 -16.21 -15.51 -1.13
CA ASN A 202 -16.28 -16.96 -1.04
C ASN A 202 -17.18 -17.40 0.13
N SER A 203 -18.37 -17.89 -0.20
CA SER A 203 -19.35 -18.33 0.79
C SER A 203 -18.90 -19.55 1.61
N ASN A 204 -18.13 -20.46 1.00
CA ASN A 204 -17.60 -21.62 1.72
C ASN A 204 -16.58 -21.17 2.78
N SER A 205 -15.63 -20.31 2.39
CA SER A 205 -14.66 -19.72 3.32
C SER A 205 -15.38 -18.99 4.47
N ARG A 206 -16.50 -18.29 4.18
CA ARG A 206 -17.30 -17.63 5.23
C ARG A 206 -17.82 -18.64 6.26
N VAL A 207 -18.43 -19.72 5.81
CA VAL A 207 -19.01 -20.74 6.70
C VAL A 207 -17.91 -21.42 7.54
N GLU A 208 -16.84 -21.82 6.89
CA GLU A 208 -15.74 -22.52 7.53
C GLU A 208 -14.97 -21.64 8.53
N ALA A 209 -14.64 -20.42 8.14
CA ALA A 209 -13.93 -19.47 9.00
C ALA A 209 -14.78 -19.06 10.22
N ARG A 210 -16.08 -18.83 10.04
CA ARG A 210 -16.99 -18.54 11.19
C ARG A 210 -17.05 -19.73 12.14
N LYS A 211 -17.14 -20.95 11.63
CA LYS A 211 -17.12 -22.18 12.45
C LYS A 211 -15.81 -22.31 13.22
N GLU A 212 -14.66 -22.10 12.56
CA GLU A 212 -13.34 -22.13 13.19
C GLU A 212 -13.21 -21.10 14.32
N LEU A 213 -13.77 -19.90 14.10
CA LEU A 213 -13.75 -18.80 15.06
C LEU A 213 -14.79 -18.97 16.19
N GLY A 214 -15.59 -20.04 16.16
CA GLY A 214 -16.66 -20.28 17.14
C GLY A 214 -17.80 -19.26 17.08
N LEU A 215 -18.09 -18.75 15.85
CA LEU A 215 -19.12 -17.73 15.60
C LEU A 215 -20.38 -18.38 15.03
N GLU A 216 -21.53 -17.96 15.56
CA GLU A 216 -22.84 -18.33 15.04
C GLU A 216 -23.47 -17.14 14.29
N ASN A 217 -24.16 -16.28 15.00
CA ASN A 217 -24.93 -15.15 14.46
C ASN A 217 -24.36 -13.77 14.86
N GLU A 218 -23.19 -13.74 15.49
CA GLU A 218 -22.54 -12.49 15.89
C GLU A 218 -22.20 -11.64 14.67
N PHE A 219 -22.36 -10.33 14.82
CA PHE A 219 -21.82 -9.38 13.84
C PHE A 219 -20.28 -9.36 13.97
N LEU A 220 -19.57 -9.63 12.89
CA LEU A 220 -18.11 -9.69 12.89
C LEU A 220 -17.48 -8.48 12.22
N PHE A 221 -16.86 -7.62 13.03
CA PHE A 221 -15.91 -6.63 12.52
C PHE A 221 -14.58 -7.30 12.17
N VAL A 222 -13.92 -6.82 11.10
CA VAL A 222 -12.60 -7.32 10.71
C VAL A 222 -11.61 -6.18 10.50
N TYR A 223 -10.39 -6.39 10.95
CA TYR A 223 -9.22 -5.59 10.61
C TYR A 223 -8.06 -6.51 10.25
N ALA A 224 -7.35 -6.23 9.15
CA ALA A 224 -6.16 -6.97 8.77
C ALA A 224 -4.97 -6.04 8.50
N GLY A 225 -3.85 -6.26 9.16
CA GLY A 225 -2.60 -5.54 8.92
C GLY A 225 -1.90 -5.02 10.17
N SER A 226 -0.90 -4.18 9.94
CA SER A 226 -0.10 -3.59 11.02
C SER A 226 -0.94 -2.65 11.88
N LEU A 227 -0.60 -2.57 13.15
CA LEU A 227 -1.13 -1.61 14.11
C LEU A 227 -0.04 -0.60 14.47
N GLY A 228 -0.44 0.64 14.70
CA GLY A 228 0.46 1.74 15.06
C GLY A 228 -0.29 3.08 15.02
N THR A 229 0.42 4.17 15.28
CA THR A 229 -0.16 5.51 15.44
C THR A 229 -0.97 5.99 14.23
N GLN A 230 -0.63 5.54 13.04
CA GLN A 230 -1.32 5.93 11.80
C GLN A 230 -2.60 5.12 11.49
N TYR A 231 -2.95 4.10 12.28
CA TYR A 231 -4.05 3.17 11.96
C TYR A 231 -5.30 3.34 12.84
N CYS A 232 -5.39 4.38 13.66
CA CYS A 232 -6.59 4.73 14.44
C CYS A 232 -7.19 3.55 15.22
N PHE A 233 -6.34 2.73 15.84
CA PHE A 233 -6.79 1.55 16.57
C PHE A 233 -7.74 1.88 17.74
N PRO A 234 -7.52 2.96 18.53
CA PRO A 234 -8.46 3.38 19.56
C PRO A 234 -9.86 3.67 19.02
N GLU A 235 -9.97 4.35 17.88
CA GLU A 235 -11.25 4.69 17.25
C GLU A 235 -11.98 3.44 16.78
N MET A 236 -11.27 2.44 16.23
CA MET A 236 -11.87 1.15 15.87
C MET A 236 -12.46 0.46 17.09
N LEU A 237 -11.74 0.42 18.20
CA LEU A 237 -12.19 -0.17 19.45
C LEU A 237 -13.40 0.57 20.03
N GLU A 238 -13.43 1.90 19.91
CA GLU A 238 -14.56 2.70 20.40
C GLU A 238 -15.83 2.52 19.54
N ILE A 239 -15.69 2.47 18.20
CA ILE A 239 -16.80 2.13 17.30
C ILE A 239 -17.33 0.74 17.64
N PHE A 240 -16.45 -0.24 17.77
CA PHE A 240 -16.79 -1.60 18.15
C PHE A 240 -17.52 -1.65 19.50
N LYS A 241 -16.94 -1.02 20.54
CA LYS A 241 -17.55 -0.92 21.88
C LYS A 241 -18.96 -0.32 21.84
N ASN A 242 -19.18 0.71 21.04
CA ASN A 242 -20.50 1.31 20.91
C ASN A 242 -21.51 0.36 20.27
N HIS A 243 -21.08 -0.44 19.29
CA HIS A 243 -21.93 -1.42 18.63
C HIS A 243 -22.29 -2.59 19.56
N THR A 244 -21.35 -3.05 20.41
CA THR A 244 -21.61 -4.15 21.36
C THR A 244 -22.63 -3.83 22.44
N LYS A 245 -22.98 -2.55 22.67
CA LYS A 245 -23.99 -2.16 23.65
C LYS A 245 -25.41 -2.64 23.29
N ALA A 246 -25.68 -2.79 22.00
CA ALA A 246 -27.00 -3.17 21.48
C ALA A 246 -26.98 -4.47 20.65
N ASN A 247 -25.82 -4.95 20.27
CA ASN A 247 -25.67 -6.08 19.33
C ASN A 247 -24.67 -7.11 19.85
N ASN A 248 -24.93 -8.39 19.59
CA ASN A 248 -23.96 -9.44 19.81
C ASN A 248 -22.88 -9.35 18.70
N SER A 249 -21.68 -8.91 19.06
CA SER A 249 -20.64 -8.59 18.10
C SER A 249 -19.29 -9.10 18.55
N LYS A 250 -18.46 -9.47 17.57
CA LYS A 250 -17.05 -9.82 17.74
C LYS A 250 -16.17 -8.95 16.83
N PHE A 251 -14.92 -8.81 17.21
CA PHE A 251 -13.93 -8.10 16.39
C PHE A 251 -12.71 -9.00 16.13
N LEU A 252 -12.54 -9.42 14.89
CA LEU A 252 -11.38 -10.16 14.42
C LEU A 252 -10.28 -9.21 13.99
N ILE A 253 -9.12 -9.32 14.61
CA ILE A 253 -7.93 -8.55 14.30
C ILE A 253 -6.84 -9.49 13.82
N LEU A 254 -6.52 -9.42 12.54
CA LEU A 254 -5.42 -10.16 11.90
C LEU A 254 -4.18 -9.26 11.87
N THR A 255 -3.20 -9.55 12.74
CA THR A 255 -1.99 -8.73 12.84
C THR A 255 -0.77 -9.56 13.23
N GLY A 256 0.40 -9.17 12.71
CA GLY A 256 1.67 -9.76 13.15
C GLY A 256 2.14 -9.25 14.52
N ASN A 257 1.50 -8.19 15.07
CA ASN A 257 1.83 -7.63 16.38
C ASN A 257 0.67 -7.80 17.37
N THR A 258 0.41 -9.04 17.74
CA THR A 258 -0.69 -9.42 18.66
C THR A 258 -0.46 -8.88 20.06
N GLU A 259 0.78 -8.85 20.56
CA GLU A 259 1.11 -8.30 21.88
C GLU A 259 0.74 -6.81 21.99
N PHE A 260 1.07 -6.02 20.99
CA PHE A 260 0.68 -4.61 20.96
C PHE A 260 -0.83 -4.45 20.97
N ALA A 261 -1.56 -5.26 20.18
CA ALA A 261 -3.01 -5.23 20.15
C ALA A 261 -3.59 -5.57 21.54
N GLU A 262 -3.13 -6.65 22.14
CA GLU A 262 -3.60 -7.14 23.45
C GLU A 262 -3.45 -6.11 24.56
N GLN A 263 -2.32 -5.39 24.60
CA GLN A 263 -2.06 -4.31 25.56
C GLN A 263 -3.00 -3.11 25.39
N LYS A 264 -3.55 -2.88 24.22
CA LYS A 264 -4.41 -1.74 23.90
C LYS A 264 -5.90 -2.05 23.99
N ILE A 265 -6.29 -3.32 24.00
CA ILE A 265 -7.69 -3.73 24.13
C ILE A 265 -8.15 -3.56 25.57
N PRO A 266 -9.22 -2.77 25.83
CA PRO A 266 -9.83 -2.63 27.15
C PRO A 266 -10.29 -3.98 27.70
N ASN A 267 -10.18 -4.20 29.02
CA ASN A 267 -10.52 -5.46 29.67
C ASN A 267 -11.96 -5.89 29.36
N GLU A 268 -12.88 -4.97 29.32
CA GLU A 268 -14.29 -5.23 29.00
C GLU A 268 -14.55 -5.74 27.58
N LEU A 269 -13.61 -5.53 26.67
CA LEU A 269 -13.72 -5.98 25.27
C LEU A 269 -12.95 -7.27 24.97
N LYS A 270 -12.07 -7.72 25.87
CA LYS A 270 -11.20 -8.87 25.63
C LYS A 270 -11.94 -10.15 25.24
N SER A 271 -13.10 -10.41 25.85
CA SER A 271 -13.93 -11.58 25.53
C SER A 271 -14.61 -11.50 24.15
N SER A 272 -14.68 -10.30 23.58
CA SER A 272 -15.34 -10.03 22.29
C SER A 272 -14.36 -9.76 21.16
N VAL A 273 -13.05 -9.72 21.44
CA VAL A 273 -11.98 -9.55 20.45
C VAL A 273 -11.27 -10.85 20.20
N ILE A 274 -11.05 -11.17 18.93
CA ILE A 274 -10.31 -12.35 18.47
C ILE A 274 -9.02 -11.85 17.82
N LEU A 275 -7.86 -12.20 18.39
CA LEU A 275 -6.55 -11.85 17.82
C LEU A 275 -5.94 -13.08 17.13
N LYS A 276 -5.53 -12.91 15.88
CA LYS A 276 -4.80 -13.94 15.13
C LYS A 276 -3.61 -13.35 14.37
N SER A 277 -2.53 -14.12 14.29
CA SER A 277 -1.45 -13.89 13.33
C SER A 277 -1.52 -14.98 12.28
N VAL A 278 -1.68 -14.59 11.02
CA VAL A 278 -1.88 -15.51 9.89
C VAL A 278 -0.96 -15.10 8.73
N LYS A 279 -0.69 -16.02 7.81
CA LYS A 279 0.03 -15.72 6.58
C LYS A 279 -0.82 -14.85 5.68
N SER A 280 -0.17 -14.11 4.77
CA SER A 280 -0.85 -13.18 3.88
C SER A 280 -1.84 -13.85 2.91
N ASP A 281 -1.59 -15.08 2.53
CA ASP A 281 -2.46 -15.91 1.68
C ASP A 281 -3.68 -16.48 2.42
N GLU A 282 -3.64 -16.53 3.76
CA GLU A 282 -4.77 -16.95 4.60
C GLU A 282 -5.71 -15.78 4.94
N VAL A 283 -5.24 -14.52 4.80
CA VAL A 283 -6.05 -13.33 5.13
C VAL A 283 -7.41 -13.32 4.44
N PRO A 284 -7.55 -13.60 3.12
CA PRO A 284 -8.84 -13.59 2.43
C PRO A 284 -9.84 -14.60 3.00
N TYR A 285 -9.38 -15.75 3.51
CA TYR A 285 -10.22 -16.75 4.16
C TYR A 285 -10.95 -16.16 5.36
N TYR A 286 -10.23 -15.47 6.23
CA TYR A 286 -10.80 -14.82 7.42
C TYR A 286 -11.58 -13.54 7.09
N LEU A 287 -11.18 -12.79 6.05
CA LEU A 287 -11.95 -11.62 5.60
C LEU A 287 -13.37 -12.02 5.23
N ASN A 288 -13.54 -13.15 4.56
CA ASN A 288 -14.87 -13.65 4.19
C ASN A 288 -15.81 -13.94 5.37
N ALA A 289 -15.28 -14.18 6.57
CA ALA A 289 -16.10 -14.33 7.78
C ALA A 289 -16.78 -13.03 8.20
N GLY A 290 -16.25 -11.86 7.82
CA GLY A 290 -16.67 -10.55 8.28
C GLY A 290 -18.01 -10.05 7.75
N ASP A 291 -18.57 -9.09 8.48
CA ASP A 291 -19.76 -8.33 8.11
C ASP A 291 -19.44 -6.88 7.79
N ALA A 292 -18.43 -6.29 8.45
CA ALA A 292 -17.86 -4.99 8.09
C ALA A 292 -16.36 -4.96 8.42
N ALA A 293 -15.59 -4.13 7.70
CA ALA A 293 -14.16 -3.98 7.91
C ALA A 293 -13.76 -2.54 8.22
N PHE A 294 -12.64 -2.38 8.94
CA PHE A 294 -12.05 -1.08 9.24
C PHE A 294 -10.85 -0.79 8.34
N ALA A 295 -10.93 0.30 7.58
CA ALA A 295 -9.82 0.87 6.82
C ALA A 295 -9.47 2.27 7.33
N LEU A 296 -9.41 2.43 8.66
CA LEU A 296 -9.13 3.71 9.29
C LEU A 296 -7.63 4.02 9.28
N ARG A 297 -7.32 5.27 8.96
CA ARG A 297 -5.99 5.88 9.05
C ARG A 297 -6.10 7.30 9.59
N GLN A 298 -5.09 7.72 10.35
CA GLN A 298 -4.99 9.09 10.86
C GLN A 298 -4.76 10.05 9.68
N PRO A 299 -5.69 10.98 9.41
CA PRO A 299 -5.48 11.98 8.38
C PRO A 299 -4.30 12.88 8.73
N SER A 300 -3.42 13.08 7.78
CA SER A 300 -2.28 13.99 7.86
C SER A 300 -1.95 14.53 6.47
N PHE A 301 -0.99 15.44 6.39
CA PHE A 301 -0.59 15.98 5.09
C PHE A 301 -0.09 14.89 4.14
N SER A 302 0.73 13.97 4.63
CA SER A 302 1.29 12.88 3.82
C SER A 302 0.26 11.86 3.38
N MET A 303 -0.80 11.68 4.17
CA MET A 303 -1.85 10.71 3.85
C MET A 303 -2.65 11.07 2.59
N GLN A 304 -2.54 12.28 2.08
CA GLN A 304 -3.06 12.64 0.76
C GLN A 304 -2.43 11.80 -0.38
N GLY A 305 -1.22 11.30 -0.18
CA GLY A 305 -0.51 10.48 -1.16
C GLY A 305 -0.79 8.98 -1.09
N VAL A 306 -1.56 8.52 -0.11
CA VAL A 306 -1.72 7.08 0.18
C VAL A 306 -2.90 6.48 -0.59
N ALA A 307 -2.68 5.31 -1.22
CA ALA A 307 -3.75 4.40 -1.67
C ALA A 307 -3.76 3.16 -0.77
N PRO A 308 -4.73 3.00 0.14
CA PRO A 308 -4.73 1.92 1.11
C PRO A 308 -4.97 0.56 0.45
N ILE A 309 -3.98 -0.33 0.50
CA ILE A 309 -4.07 -1.68 -0.08
C ILE A 309 -5.21 -2.48 0.55
N LYS A 310 -5.33 -2.43 1.89
CA LYS A 310 -6.35 -3.17 2.63
C LYS A 310 -7.79 -2.79 2.25
N LEU A 311 -8.01 -1.56 1.81
CA LEU A 311 -9.33 -1.16 1.29
C LEU A 311 -9.72 -2.02 0.08
N GLY A 312 -8.79 -2.22 -0.85
CA GLY A 312 -9.00 -3.09 -2.01
C GLY A 312 -9.23 -4.55 -1.61
N GLU A 313 -8.43 -5.06 -0.65
CA GLU A 313 -8.57 -6.43 -0.13
C GLU A 313 -9.97 -6.68 0.47
N TYR A 314 -10.47 -5.74 1.26
CA TYR A 314 -11.81 -5.83 1.87
C TYR A 314 -12.92 -5.78 0.83
N LEU A 315 -12.85 -4.81 -0.07
CA LEU A 315 -13.87 -4.64 -1.11
C LEU A 315 -13.90 -5.80 -2.10
N LEU A 316 -12.75 -6.35 -2.51
CA LEU A 316 -12.68 -7.55 -3.35
C LEU A 316 -13.28 -8.78 -2.67
N CYS A 317 -13.21 -8.87 -1.34
CA CYS A 317 -13.91 -9.89 -0.54
C CYS A 317 -15.39 -9.55 -0.28
N GLY A 318 -15.91 -8.47 -0.84
CA GLY A 318 -17.30 -8.06 -0.72
C GLY A 318 -17.67 -7.46 0.65
N LEU A 319 -16.71 -6.96 1.41
CA LEU A 319 -16.96 -6.38 2.73
C LEU A 319 -17.38 -4.91 2.64
N PRO A 320 -18.47 -4.50 3.31
CA PRO A 320 -18.73 -3.13 3.68
C PRO A 320 -17.58 -2.55 4.51
N VAL A 321 -17.20 -1.29 4.27
CA VAL A 321 -15.99 -0.72 4.89
C VAL A 321 -16.26 0.62 5.56
N ILE A 322 -15.75 0.79 6.78
CA ILE A 322 -15.58 2.10 7.42
C ILE A 322 -14.16 2.59 7.12
N ALA A 323 -14.02 3.61 6.27
CA ALA A 323 -12.73 4.15 5.86
C ALA A 323 -12.59 5.62 6.26
N SER A 324 -11.37 6.08 6.50
CA SER A 324 -11.10 7.48 6.85
C SER A 324 -11.26 8.41 5.65
N LYS A 325 -11.93 9.54 5.87
CA LYS A 325 -11.90 10.70 4.99
C LYS A 325 -10.51 11.34 4.98
N GLY A 326 -10.09 11.85 3.84
CA GLY A 326 -8.81 12.57 3.72
C GLY A 326 -7.61 11.71 3.35
N ILE A 327 -7.78 10.42 3.13
CA ILE A 327 -6.72 9.48 2.72
C ILE A 327 -6.73 9.35 1.20
N GLY A 328 -5.69 9.86 0.54
CA GLY A 328 -5.56 9.83 -0.93
C GLY A 328 -6.88 10.11 -1.65
N ASP A 329 -7.16 9.33 -2.68
CA ASP A 329 -8.40 9.40 -3.46
C ASP A 329 -9.50 8.48 -2.91
N THR A 330 -9.33 7.92 -1.70
CA THR A 330 -10.30 6.99 -1.07
C THR A 330 -11.73 7.52 -1.09
N GLY A 331 -11.91 8.81 -0.76
CA GLY A 331 -13.24 9.42 -0.74
C GLY A 331 -13.89 9.47 -2.12
N ASP A 332 -13.12 9.69 -3.18
CA ASP A 332 -13.63 9.75 -4.55
C ASP A 332 -13.97 8.35 -5.08
N ILE A 333 -13.16 7.35 -4.75
CA ILE A 333 -13.43 5.96 -5.08
C ILE A 333 -14.71 5.48 -4.36
N LEU A 334 -14.84 5.75 -3.07
CA LEU A 334 -15.95 5.26 -2.24
C LEU A 334 -17.29 5.93 -2.51
N LYS A 335 -17.35 7.07 -3.23
CA LYS A 335 -18.60 7.61 -3.78
C LYS A 335 -19.35 6.60 -4.66
N ASN A 336 -18.62 5.64 -5.22
CA ASN A 336 -19.19 4.58 -6.02
C ASN A 336 -19.66 3.36 -5.22
N PHE A 337 -19.48 3.32 -3.89
CA PHE A 337 -19.82 2.21 -3.01
C PHE A 337 -20.77 2.69 -1.91
N GLU A 338 -22.07 2.45 -2.09
CA GLU A 338 -23.11 2.82 -1.12
C GLU A 338 -22.96 2.06 0.21
N GLU A 339 -22.29 0.91 0.17
CA GLU A 339 -22.01 0.03 1.30
C GLU A 339 -20.72 0.41 2.04
N CYS A 340 -20.24 1.63 1.86
CA CYS A 340 -19.07 2.14 2.57
C CYS A 340 -19.42 3.41 3.36
N TYR A 341 -18.76 3.59 4.50
CA TYR A 341 -18.88 4.78 5.32
C TYR A 341 -17.57 5.53 5.39
N LEU A 342 -17.60 6.84 5.13
CA LEU A 342 -16.44 7.72 5.25
C LEU A 342 -16.42 8.38 6.63
N TYR A 343 -15.58 7.87 7.51
CA TYR A 343 -15.37 8.41 8.85
C TYR A 343 -14.61 9.73 8.80
N ASP A 344 -15.21 10.78 9.35
CA ASP A 344 -14.62 12.13 9.41
C ASP A 344 -14.01 12.38 10.79
N HIS A 345 -12.68 12.34 10.88
CA HIS A 345 -11.96 12.56 12.12
C HIS A 345 -12.11 13.99 12.70
N SER A 346 -12.50 14.97 11.85
CA SER A 346 -12.63 16.37 12.26
C SER A 346 -13.83 16.64 13.15
N ILE A 347 -14.89 15.81 13.05
CA ILE A 347 -16.12 15.98 13.86
C ILE A 347 -16.23 15.00 15.03
N GLY A 348 -15.26 14.06 15.14
CA GLY A 348 -15.20 13.06 16.19
C GLY A 348 -16.28 11.99 16.10
N LEU A 349 -16.12 10.91 16.90
CA LEU A 349 -17.01 9.75 16.87
C LEU A 349 -18.43 10.07 17.34
N GLN A 350 -18.57 10.87 18.39
CA GLN A 350 -19.86 11.15 19.00
C GLN A 350 -20.82 11.78 18.00
N SER A 351 -20.35 12.73 17.20
CA SER A 351 -21.16 13.47 16.22
C SER A 351 -21.65 12.60 15.04
N GLN A 352 -20.94 11.50 14.74
CA GLN A 352 -21.28 10.60 13.64
C GLN A 352 -21.74 9.20 14.10
N SER A 353 -21.85 8.96 15.41
CA SER A 353 -22.20 7.66 15.97
C SER A 353 -23.52 7.10 15.41
N LYS A 354 -24.55 7.94 15.30
CA LYS A 354 -25.85 7.54 14.74
C LYS A 354 -25.76 7.13 13.27
N LEU A 355 -24.93 7.83 12.48
CA LEU A 355 -24.72 7.49 11.07
C LEU A 355 -23.95 6.17 10.92
N ILE A 356 -22.98 5.93 11.79
CA ILE A 356 -22.22 4.67 11.83
C ILE A 356 -23.16 3.51 12.21
N ILE A 357 -23.99 3.67 13.22
CA ILE A 357 -24.98 2.63 13.60
C ILE A 357 -25.89 2.31 12.42
N ASN A 358 -26.49 3.31 11.79
CA ASN A 358 -27.37 3.11 10.63
C ASN A 358 -26.63 2.44 9.46
N PHE A 359 -25.34 2.74 9.26
CA PHE A 359 -24.51 2.07 8.27
C PHE A 359 -24.32 0.58 8.63
N LEU A 360 -23.98 0.27 9.88
CA LEU A 360 -23.74 -1.10 10.33
C LEU A 360 -25.00 -1.96 10.27
N GLU A 361 -26.17 -1.41 10.59
CA GLU A 361 -27.46 -2.08 10.43
C GLU A 361 -27.73 -2.48 8.96
N LYS A 362 -27.35 -1.62 8.00
CA LYS A 362 -27.46 -1.90 6.57
C LYS A 362 -26.39 -2.86 6.06
N ALA A 363 -25.20 -2.88 6.67
CA ALA A 363 -24.09 -3.71 6.26
C ALA A 363 -24.41 -5.21 6.27
N ILE A 364 -25.31 -5.65 7.17
CA ILE A 364 -25.76 -7.05 7.26
C ILE A 364 -26.49 -7.48 5.96
N PHE A 365 -27.18 -6.56 5.32
CA PHE A 365 -27.98 -6.79 4.11
C PHE A 365 -27.27 -6.35 2.83
N ALA A 366 -26.00 -5.97 2.93
CA ALA A 366 -25.25 -5.50 1.78
C ALA A 366 -25.10 -6.58 0.71
N ASP A 367 -25.26 -6.19 -0.54
CA ASP A 367 -24.94 -7.04 -1.69
C ASP A 367 -23.42 -7.17 -1.86
N LYS A 368 -22.87 -8.18 -1.19
CA LYS A 368 -21.45 -8.48 -1.19
C LYS A 368 -20.91 -8.79 -2.60
N SER A 369 -21.73 -9.36 -3.48
CA SER A 369 -21.34 -9.63 -4.87
C SER A 369 -21.17 -8.33 -5.63
N ARG A 370 -22.10 -7.38 -5.50
CA ARG A 370 -22.00 -6.06 -6.12
C ARG A 370 -20.76 -5.31 -5.66
N ILE A 371 -20.44 -5.35 -4.36
CA ILE A 371 -19.22 -4.74 -3.81
C ILE A 371 -17.99 -5.36 -4.47
N ALA A 372 -17.88 -6.70 -4.45
CA ALA A 372 -16.73 -7.43 -4.96
C ALA A 372 -16.52 -7.22 -6.48
N ASP A 373 -17.61 -7.24 -7.26
CA ASP A 373 -17.52 -7.03 -8.70
C ASP A 373 -17.07 -5.62 -9.04
N LYS A 374 -17.63 -4.61 -8.40
CA LYS A 374 -17.23 -3.21 -8.59
C LYS A 374 -15.80 -2.92 -8.13
N ALA A 375 -15.34 -3.60 -7.09
CA ALA A 375 -13.98 -3.46 -6.58
C ALA A 375 -12.91 -3.88 -7.59
N LYS A 376 -13.22 -4.79 -8.53
CA LYS A 376 -12.29 -5.25 -9.56
C LYS A 376 -11.81 -4.12 -10.47
N ASP A 377 -12.67 -3.13 -10.73
CA ASP A 377 -12.35 -1.98 -11.60
C ASP A 377 -11.26 -1.05 -11.02
N TYR A 378 -11.06 -1.12 -9.70
CA TYR A 378 -10.12 -0.24 -8.98
C TYR A 378 -8.95 -1.00 -8.36
N PHE A 379 -9.17 -2.27 -7.97
CA PHE A 379 -8.27 -2.97 -7.07
C PHE A 379 -7.77 -4.33 -7.59
N SER A 380 -8.18 -4.77 -8.79
CA SER A 380 -7.63 -5.99 -9.40
C SER A 380 -6.21 -5.78 -9.93
N LEU A 381 -5.48 -6.86 -10.17
CA LEU A 381 -4.17 -6.81 -10.83
C LEU A 381 -4.30 -6.26 -12.25
N GLU A 382 -5.37 -6.60 -12.95
CA GLU A 382 -5.65 -6.12 -14.30
C GLU A 382 -5.86 -4.59 -14.31
N ALA A 383 -6.67 -4.05 -13.39
CA ALA A 383 -6.87 -2.61 -13.27
C ALA A 383 -5.56 -1.87 -12.95
N ALA A 384 -4.73 -2.47 -12.09
CA ALA A 384 -3.40 -1.94 -11.81
C ALA A 384 -2.53 -1.99 -13.06
N ALA A 385 -2.40 -3.15 -13.72
CA ALA A 385 -1.61 -3.32 -14.94
C ALA A 385 -2.01 -2.30 -16.03
N ASP A 386 -3.30 -2.14 -16.29
CA ASP A 386 -3.82 -1.17 -17.26
C ASP A 386 -3.40 0.27 -16.93
N SER A 387 -3.36 0.62 -15.63
CA SER A 387 -2.90 1.94 -15.20
C SER A 387 -1.42 2.20 -15.51
N TYR A 388 -0.56 1.16 -15.40
CA TYR A 388 0.86 1.24 -15.77
C TYR A 388 1.08 1.18 -17.29
N ILE A 389 0.34 0.34 -18.02
CA ILE A 389 0.47 0.18 -19.47
C ILE A 389 0.19 1.50 -20.20
N LYS A 390 -0.79 2.28 -19.74
CA LYS A 390 -1.06 3.63 -20.28
C LYS A 390 0.17 4.51 -20.30
N ILE A 391 1.03 4.41 -19.29
CA ILE A 391 2.26 5.19 -19.16
C ILE A 391 3.37 4.60 -20.01
N LEU A 392 3.51 3.27 -20.01
CA LEU A 392 4.51 2.55 -20.80
C LEU A 392 4.34 2.76 -22.31
N ASN A 393 3.13 3.03 -22.77
CA ASN A 393 2.82 3.32 -24.17
C ASN A 393 3.16 4.76 -24.60
N ILE A 394 3.34 5.69 -23.64
CA ILE A 394 3.67 7.08 -23.91
C ILE A 394 5.20 7.30 -23.97
N ILE A 395 5.98 6.42 -23.35
CA ILE A 395 7.43 6.49 -23.23
C ILE A 395 8.09 5.53 -24.24
#